data_474a30ef4202e595069c70b994706e70
#
_entry.id   474a30ef4202e595069c70b994706e70
#
_cell.length_a   1.000
_cell.length_b   1.000
_cell.length_c   1.000
_cell.angle_alpha   90.00
_cell.angle_beta   90.00
_cell.angle_gamma   90.00
#
_symmetry.space_group_name_H-M   'P 1'
#
loop_
_entity.id
_entity.type
_entity.pdbx_description
1 polymer ?
#
loop_
_entity_poly.entity_id
_entity_poly.type
_entity_poly.pdbx_seq_one_letter_code
_entity_poly.pdbx_strand_id
1 'polypeptide(L)'
;MVAILKGAEPFSLEGNDVGVLVLHGFTGSTQSIRELGTGLHQRFGFSVTAPRLPGHGTSPDDMETTGYHDWVREAETALRELAGRKRHVFVTGLSMGGTLTLNLAARLPDLVDAIAPVAAPAGLLTEAFAEVLAMDPAPKRIPGIGSDIKAPGVKELAYEETPVACLREVSVLVSLTRDLLHRIVCPALVIQAREDHVVPAVNASQIVNAIRSDDVRLLWLNNSYHVATLDNDKDLIIDRVGGFFSEVVKAAPAGRRAAA
;
A
#
# COMPACT_ATOMS: atom_id res chain seq x y z
N MET A 1 22.58 -0.15 -14.47
CA MET A 1 21.28 0.21 -13.85
C MET A 1 20.17 -0.22 -14.80
N VAL A 2 19.17 -0.92 -14.33
CA VAL A 2 18.00 -1.31 -15.13
C VAL A 2 17.16 -0.07 -15.42
N ALA A 3 16.65 0.05 -16.64
CA ALA A 3 15.84 1.21 -17.04
C ALA A 3 14.48 1.20 -16.33
N ILE A 4 14.06 2.34 -15.81
CA ILE A 4 12.73 2.52 -15.22
C ILE A 4 11.72 2.73 -16.36
N LEU A 5 10.59 2.03 -16.28
CA LEU A 5 9.47 2.23 -17.21
C LEU A 5 8.88 3.62 -17.04
N LYS A 6 8.56 4.26 -18.16
CA LYS A 6 7.95 5.61 -18.16
C LYS A 6 6.64 5.59 -17.35
N GLY A 7 6.53 6.44 -16.35
CA GLY A 7 5.40 6.54 -15.42
C GLY A 7 5.58 5.77 -14.12
N ALA A 8 6.63 4.91 -14.02
CA ALA A 8 6.96 4.16 -12.83
C ALA A 8 7.99 4.86 -11.91
N GLU A 9 8.40 6.08 -12.26
CA GLU A 9 9.38 6.85 -11.48
C GLU A 9 8.83 7.17 -10.08
N PRO A 10 9.67 7.14 -9.03
CA PRO A 10 9.28 7.64 -7.71
C PRO A 10 8.90 9.11 -7.81
N PHE A 11 8.05 9.57 -6.90
CA PHE A 11 7.70 10.98 -6.85
C PHE A 11 7.55 11.51 -5.42
N SER A 12 7.78 12.80 -5.26
CA SER A 12 7.52 13.53 -4.02
C SER A 12 6.88 14.87 -4.37
N LEU A 13 5.91 15.28 -3.54
CA LEU A 13 5.19 16.54 -3.66
C LEU A 13 5.32 17.26 -2.32
N GLU A 14 5.93 18.43 -2.31
CA GLU A 14 6.12 19.20 -1.08
C GLU A 14 4.86 20.02 -0.79
N GLY A 15 4.38 19.96 0.46
CA GLY A 15 3.18 20.63 0.95
C GLY A 15 3.36 21.10 2.38
N ASN A 16 2.30 21.00 3.21
CA ASN A 16 2.31 21.41 4.61
C ASN A 16 3.11 20.44 5.52
N ASP A 17 3.01 20.61 6.85
CA ASP A 17 3.70 19.80 7.87
C ASP A 17 3.12 18.38 8.04
N VAL A 18 2.17 18.00 7.19
CA VAL A 18 1.60 16.65 7.16
C VAL A 18 2.27 15.88 6.02
N GLY A 19 2.98 14.81 6.34
CA GLY A 19 3.60 13.91 5.38
C GLY A 19 2.79 12.63 5.19
N VAL A 20 2.58 12.22 3.94
CA VAL A 20 1.92 10.97 3.59
C VAL A 20 2.87 10.12 2.76
N LEU A 21 3.22 8.94 3.28
CA LEU A 21 3.91 7.91 2.52
C LEU A 21 2.88 7.09 1.76
N VAL A 22 3.02 6.98 0.42
CA VAL A 22 2.10 6.26 -0.44
C VAL A 22 2.82 5.11 -1.13
N LEU A 23 2.37 3.87 -0.92
CA LEU A 23 3.05 2.65 -1.33
C LEU A 23 2.25 1.88 -2.39
N HIS A 24 2.91 1.48 -3.48
CA HIS A 24 2.27 0.73 -4.57
C HIS A 24 2.21 -0.78 -4.33
N GLY A 25 1.45 -1.49 -5.17
CA GLY A 25 1.22 -2.93 -5.10
C GLY A 25 2.33 -3.78 -5.73
N PHE A 26 2.22 -5.10 -5.53
CA PHE A 26 3.09 -6.12 -6.08
C PHE A 26 2.96 -6.18 -7.61
N THR A 27 4.06 -6.32 -8.33
CA THR A 27 4.21 -6.25 -9.79
C THR A 27 3.81 -4.92 -10.44
N GLY A 28 3.10 -4.05 -9.71
CA GLY A 28 2.70 -2.71 -10.14
C GLY A 28 3.84 -1.68 -10.03
N SER A 29 3.49 -0.42 -10.04
CA SER A 29 4.44 0.69 -9.94
C SER A 29 3.82 1.91 -9.26
N THR A 30 4.60 2.98 -9.12
CA THR A 30 4.10 4.26 -8.61
C THR A 30 2.96 4.86 -9.45
N GLN A 31 2.77 4.39 -10.69
CA GLN A 31 1.67 4.83 -11.54
C GLN A 31 0.31 4.52 -10.89
N SER A 32 0.14 3.35 -10.28
CA SER A 32 -1.14 2.94 -9.68
C SER A 32 -1.56 3.76 -8.45
N ILE A 33 -0.62 4.49 -7.84
CA ILE A 33 -0.87 5.32 -6.66
C ILE A 33 -0.66 6.81 -6.91
N ARG A 34 -0.32 7.19 -8.15
CA ARG A 34 0.00 8.59 -8.48
C ARG A 34 -1.21 9.51 -8.31
N GLU A 35 -2.39 9.08 -8.75
CA GLU A 35 -3.61 9.86 -8.58
C GLU A 35 -3.99 10.02 -7.11
N LEU A 36 -3.84 8.99 -6.29
CA LEU A 36 -4.04 9.07 -4.84
C LEU A 36 -3.09 10.09 -4.21
N GLY A 37 -1.79 9.97 -4.47
CA GLY A 37 -0.80 10.90 -3.93
C GLY A 37 -1.02 12.34 -4.39
N THR A 38 -1.26 12.56 -5.68
CA THR A 38 -1.53 13.89 -6.25
C THR A 38 -2.81 14.48 -5.67
N GLY A 39 -3.87 13.69 -5.55
CA GLY A 39 -5.14 14.12 -4.98
C GLY A 39 -5.03 14.53 -3.50
N LEU A 40 -4.29 13.76 -2.70
CA LEU A 40 -4.00 14.11 -1.30
C LEU A 40 -3.23 15.43 -1.19
N HIS A 41 -2.25 15.64 -2.07
CA HIS A 41 -1.51 16.90 -2.13
C HIS A 41 -2.41 18.07 -2.56
N GLN A 42 -3.15 17.94 -3.66
CA GLN A 42 -3.92 19.04 -4.23
C GLN A 42 -5.13 19.44 -3.37
N ARG A 43 -5.86 18.46 -2.79
CA ARG A 43 -7.10 18.72 -2.05
C ARG A 43 -6.85 19.06 -0.58
N PHE A 44 -5.76 18.53 0.02
CA PHE A 44 -5.51 18.68 1.46
C PHE A 44 -4.20 19.39 1.78
N GLY A 45 -3.38 19.71 0.77
CA GLY A 45 -2.10 20.39 0.94
C GLY A 45 -1.01 19.51 1.58
N PHE A 46 -1.20 18.21 1.66
CA PHE A 46 -0.24 17.30 2.29
C PHE A 46 1.05 17.18 1.46
N SER A 47 2.18 17.01 2.14
CA SER A 47 3.39 16.52 1.51
C SER A 47 3.26 15.03 1.24
N VAL A 48 3.68 14.59 0.06
CA VAL A 48 3.57 13.19 -0.37
C VAL A 48 4.94 12.64 -0.74
N THR A 49 5.24 11.43 -0.32
CA THR A 49 6.41 10.66 -0.75
C THR A 49 5.93 9.30 -1.25
N ALA A 50 6.28 8.95 -2.47
CA ALA A 50 5.92 7.68 -3.10
C ALA A 50 7.18 7.04 -3.70
N PRO A 51 7.90 6.20 -2.96
CA PRO A 51 9.07 5.49 -3.46
C PRO A 51 8.66 4.44 -4.50
N ARG A 52 9.55 4.14 -5.44
CA ARG A 52 9.47 2.96 -6.28
C ARG A 52 10.16 1.82 -5.56
N LEU A 53 9.43 0.78 -5.21
CA LEU A 53 9.99 -0.39 -4.53
C LEU A 53 11.02 -1.10 -5.42
N PRO A 54 12.11 -1.63 -4.86
CA PRO A 54 13.12 -2.39 -5.60
C PRO A 54 12.51 -3.49 -6.47
N GLY A 55 13.03 -3.64 -7.70
CA GLY A 55 12.54 -4.63 -8.66
C GLY A 55 11.19 -4.32 -9.31
N HIS A 56 10.52 -3.22 -8.95
CA HIS A 56 9.23 -2.83 -9.54
C HIS A 56 9.40 -1.69 -10.55
N GLY A 57 8.50 -1.61 -11.53
CA GLY A 57 8.52 -0.57 -12.56
C GLY A 57 9.76 -0.62 -13.46
N THR A 58 10.35 -1.80 -13.65
CA THR A 58 11.53 -2.08 -14.47
C THR A 58 11.28 -3.31 -15.35
N SER A 59 11.61 -4.51 -14.87
CA SER A 59 11.33 -5.78 -15.56
C SER A 59 11.14 -6.93 -14.56
N PRO A 60 10.47 -8.03 -14.97
CA PRO A 60 10.39 -9.24 -14.15
C PRO A 60 11.76 -9.82 -13.77
N ASP A 61 12.78 -9.71 -14.64
CA ASP A 61 14.14 -10.16 -14.33
C ASP A 61 14.78 -9.34 -13.20
N ASP A 62 14.56 -8.02 -13.19
CA ASP A 62 15.03 -7.15 -12.11
C ASP A 62 14.31 -7.49 -10.79
N MET A 63 13.00 -7.75 -10.87
CA MET A 63 12.20 -8.14 -9.72
C MET A 63 12.69 -9.45 -9.08
N GLU A 64 13.10 -10.44 -9.88
CA GLU A 64 13.65 -11.71 -9.41
C GLU A 64 14.92 -11.53 -8.55
N THR A 65 15.61 -10.40 -8.64
CA THR A 65 16.79 -10.08 -7.82
C THR A 65 16.46 -9.48 -6.46
N THR A 66 15.18 -9.24 -6.16
CA THR A 66 14.70 -8.58 -4.94
C THR A 66 13.74 -9.47 -4.16
N GLY A 67 13.55 -9.16 -2.88
CA GLY A 67 12.63 -9.86 -2.01
C GLY A 67 11.95 -8.92 -1.02
N TYR A 68 11.11 -9.49 -0.13
CA TYR A 68 10.32 -8.70 0.81
C TYR A 68 11.18 -7.82 1.75
N HIS A 69 12.39 -8.24 2.07
CA HIS A 69 13.31 -7.45 2.88
C HIS A 69 13.72 -6.14 2.21
N ASP A 70 13.90 -6.17 0.88
CA ASP A 70 14.26 -4.98 0.11
C ASP A 70 13.09 -4.01 0.04
N TRP A 71 11.87 -4.53 -0.16
CA TRP A 71 10.65 -3.72 -0.21
C TRP A 71 10.33 -3.07 1.14
N VAL A 72 10.46 -3.84 2.24
CA VAL A 72 10.29 -3.32 3.60
C VAL A 72 11.34 -2.26 3.92
N ARG A 73 12.59 -2.49 3.55
CA ARG A 73 13.71 -1.54 3.81
C ARG A 73 13.49 -0.22 3.07
N GLU A 74 13.09 -0.27 1.80
CA GLU A 74 12.79 0.94 1.02
C GLU A 74 11.64 1.73 1.63
N ALA A 75 10.54 1.06 1.96
CA ALA A 75 9.39 1.68 2.60
C ALA A 75 9.74 2.28 3.97
N GLU A 76 10.54 1.57 4.78
CA GLU A 76 11.01 2.06 6.09
C GLU A 76 11.95 3.26 5.94
N THR A 77 12.87 3.25 4.97
CA THR A 77 13.77 4.37 4.69
C THR A 77 12.96 5.62 4.33
N ALA A 78 12.02 5.50 3.40
CA ALA A 78 11.15 6.60 3.00
C ALA A 78 10.30 7.13 4.17
N LEU A 79 9.79 6.23 5.04
CA LEU A 79 9.05 6.62 6.25
C LEU A 79 9.92 7.43 7.22
N ARG A 80 11.14 6.96 7.50
CA ARG A 80 12.08 7.64 8.42
C ARG A 80 12.49 9.02 7.90
N GLU A 81 12.79 9.13 6.61
CA GLU A 81 13.10 10.41 5.97
C GLU A 81 11.92 11.39 6.05
N LEU A 82 10.70 10.90 5.83
CA LEU A 82 9.49 11.72 5.94
C LEU A 82 9.25 12.15 7.39
N ALA A 83 9.41 11.24 8.35
CA ALA A 83 9.24 11.51 9.78
C ALA A 83 10.29 12.48 10.34
N GLY A 84 11.48 12.55 9.77
CA GLY A 84 12.50 13.54 10.12
C GLY A 84 12.19 14.95 9.62
N ARG A 85 11.21 15.12 8.71
CA ARG A 85 10.90 16.42 8.08
C ARG A 85 9.49 16.92 8.36
N LYS A 86 8.58 16.06 8.81
CA LYS A 86 7.15 16.37 8.95
C LYS A 86 6.67 16.12 10.37
N ARG A 87 5.79 17.00 10.82
CA ARG A 87 5.21 16.95 12.17
C ARG A 87 4.24 15.79 12.35
N HIS A 88 3.43 15.53 11.34
CA HIS A 88 2.49 14.40 11.27
C HIS A 88 2.84 13.50 10.11
N VAL A 89 2.84 12.20 10.34
CA VAL A 89 3.21 11.22 9.31
C VAL A 89 2.18 10.12 9.23
N PHE A 90 1.63 9.96 8.05
CA PHE A 90 0.62 8.99 7.70
C PHE A 90 1.14 8.03 6.64
N VAL A 91 0.60 6.82 6.62
CA VAL A 91 0.95 5.82 5.61
C VAL A 91 -0.32 5.28 4.96
N THR A 92 -0.31 5.20 3.65
CA THR A 92 -1.34 4.55 2.84
C THR A 92 -0.70 3.76 1.72
N GLY A 93 -1.40 2.79 1.16
CA GLY A 93 -0.87 2.00 0.05
C GLY A 93 -1.87 1.00 -0.47
N LEU A 94 -1.66 0.61 -1.73
CA LEU A 94 -2.50 -0.34 -2.45
C LEU A 94 -1.94 -1.76 -2.34
N SER A 95 -2.77 -2.75 -2.04
CA SER A 95 -2.42 -4.18 -2.11
C SER A 95 -1.20 -4.51 -1.24
N MET A 96 -0.10 -5.01 -1.78
CA MET A 96 1.17 -5.17 -1.05
C MET A 96 1.62 -3.86 -0.37
N GLY A 97 1.38 -2.70 -1.00
CA GLY A 97 1.61 -1.40 -0.36
C GLY A 97 0.73 -1.20 0.88
N GLY A 98 -0.49 -1.73 0.89
CA GLY A 98 -1.36 -1.80 2.07
C GLY A 98 -0.80 -2.73 3.15
N THR A 99 -0.24 -3.88 2.77
CA THR A 99 0.48 -4.77 3.71
C THR A 99 1.71 -4.09 4.30
N LEU A 100 2.50 -3.38 3.47
CA LEU A 100 3.64 -2.58 3.94
C LEU A 100 3.19 -1.45 4.89
N THR A 101 2.04 -0.83 4.62
CA THR A 101 1.42 0.17 5.52
C THR A 101 1.15 -0.42 6.89
N LEU A 102 0.54 -1.60 6.96
CA LEU A 102 0.28 -2.34 8.20
C LEU A 102 1.59 -2.75 8.90
N ASN A 103 2.57 -3.26 8.13
CA ASN A 103 3.87 -3.68 8.64
C ASN A 103 4.63 -2.53 9.31
N LEU A 104 4.70 -1.37 8.65
CA LEU A 104 5.36 -0.18 9.18
C LEU A 104 4.67 0.32 10.45
N ALA A 105 3.34 0.41 10.49
CA ALA A 105 2.59 0.84 11.67
C ALA A 105 2.79 -0.11 12.86
N ALA A 106 2.86 -1.43 12.62
CA ALA A 106 3.08 -2.42 13.67
C ALA A 106 4.50 -2.41 14.24
N ARG A 107 5.51 -2.11 13.40
CA ARG A 107 6.94 -2.15 13.79
C ARG A 107 7.46 -0.81 14.25
N LEU A 108 6.90 0.28 13.78
CA LEU A 108 7.37 1.64 14.00
C LEU A 108 6.23 2.56 14.49
N PRO A 109 5.53 2.18 15.58
CA PRO A 109 4.34 2.90 16.04
C PRO A 109 4.63 4.37 16.39
N ASP A 110 5.85 4.69 16.79
CA ASP A 110 6.27 6.06 17.13
C ASP A 110 6.44 6.96 15.89
N LEU A 111 6.52 6.37 14.70
CA LEU A 111 6.70 7.09 13.44
C LEU A 111 5.41 7.29 12.65
N VAL A 112 4.33 6.59 12.99
CA VAL A 112 3.08 6.59 12.22
C VAL A 112 1.92 7.11 13.07
N ASP A 113 1.33 8.23 12.66
CA ASP A 113 0.21 8.85 13.39
C ASP A 113 -1.15 8.21 13.01
N ALA A 114 -1.34 7.76 11.78
CA ALA A 114 -2.48 6.93 11.35
C ALA A 114 -2.18 6.23 10.00
N ILE A 115 -3.03 5.26 9.65
CA ILE A 115 -2.90 4.47 8.42
C ILE A 115 -4.19 4.38 7.62
N ALA A 116 -4.05 4.21 6.29
CA ALA A 116 -5.17 3.93 5.40
C ALA A 116 -4.79 2.83 4.38
N PRO A 117 -4.72 1.54 4.75
CA PRO A 117 -4.47 0.46 3.81
C PRO A 117 -5.64 0.25 2.85
N VAL A 118 -5.35 0.14 1.55
CA VAL A 118 -6.32 -0.09 0.47
C VAL A 118 -6.11 -1.49 -0.11
N ALA A 119 -7.14 -2.32 -0.15
CA ALA A 119 -7.13 -3.68 -0.70
C ALA A 119 -5.95 -4.53 -0.18
N ALA A 120 -5.63 -4.40 1.11
CA ALA A 120 -4.45 -5.01 1.72
C ALA A 120 -4.65 -6.50 2.02
N PRO A 121 -3.81 -7.41 1.50
CA PRO A 121 -3.79 -8.79 1.97
C PRO A 121 -3.22 -8.86 3.41
N ALA A 122 -3.89 -9.63 4.27
CA ALA A 122 -3.54 -9.80 5.68
C ALA A 122 -3.62 -11.27 6.14
N GLY A 123 -3.36 -12.20 5.24
CA GLY A 123 -3.26 -13.62 5.56
C GLY A 123 -3.95 -14.56 4.58
N LEU A 124 -5.08 -14.17 4.00
CA LEU A 124 -5.76 -14.99 3.00
C LEU A 124 -5.36 -14.55 1.59
N LEU A 125 -4.78 -15.48 0.85
CA LEU A 125 -4.53 -15.37 -0.59
C LEU A 125 -5.67 -16.07 -1.33
N THR A 126 -5.82 -15.78 -2.62
CA THR A 126 -6.73 -16.55 -3.47
C THR A 126 -6.27 -17.99 -3.62
N GLU A 127 -7.22 -18.89 -3.88
CA GLU A 127 -6.93 -20.32 -4.12
C GLU A 127 -5.91 -20.50 -5.25
N ALA A 128 -6.03 -19.76 -6.34
CA ALA A 128 -5.09 -19.81 -7.46
C ALA A 128 -3.64 -19.51 -7.05
N PHE A 129 -3.41 -18.55 -6.15
CA PHE A 129 -2.06 -18.29 -5.63
C PHE A 129 -1.57 -19.40 -4.71
N ALA A 130 -2.45 -19.94 -3.87
CA ALA A 130 -2.10 -21.08 -3.01
C ALA A 130 -1.72 -22.31 -3.83
N GLU A 131 -2.45 -22.60 -4.92
CA GLU A 131 -2.14 -23.70 -5.84
C GLU A 131 -0.75 -23.53 -6.47
N VAL A 132 -0.44 -22.34 -7.00
CA VAL A 132 0.87 -22.05 -7.62
C VAL A 132 2.00 -22.25 -6.60
N LEU A 133 1.80 -21.76 -5.37
CA LEU A 133 2.81 -21.90 -4.30
C LEU A 133 3.04 -23.35 -3.86
N ALA A 134 2.04 -24.22 -4.03
CA ALA A 134 2.10 -25.66 -3.70
C ALA A 134 2.69 -26.52 -4.82
N MET A 135 2.88 -25.98 -6.03
CA MET A 135 3.45 -26.76 -7.16
C MET A 135 4.91 -27.16 -6.90
N ASP A 136 5.23 -28.43 -7.22
CA ASP A 136 6.60 -28.97 -7.20
C ASP A 136 6.83 -29.89 -8.44
N PRO A 137 7.69 -29.50 -9.41
CA PRO A 137 8.40 -28.22 -9.46
C PRO A 137 7.45 -27.04 -9.79
N ALA A 138 7.69 -25.90 -9.13
CA ALA A 138 6.97 -24.68 -9.45
C ALA A 138 7.46 -24.10 -10.78
N PRO A 139 6.58 -23.50 -11.60
CA PRO A 139 6.99 -22.75 -12.78
C PRO A 139 7.86 -21.54 -12.38
N LYS A 140 8.77 -21.13 -13.25
CA LYS A 140 9.60 -19.94 -12.99
C LYS A 140 8.74 -18.68 -12.93
N ARG A 141 7.76 -18.58 -13.83
CA ARG A 141 6.82 -17.44 -13.97
C ARG A 141 5.43 -17.94 -14.26
N ILE A 142 4.47 -17.13 -13.89
CA ILE A 142 3.04 -17.28 -14.22
C ILE A 142 2.56 -16.01 -14.92
N PRO A 143 1.42 -16.02 -15.62
CA PRO A 143 0.79 -14.80 -16.11
C PRO A 143 0.64 -13.76 -14.99
N GLY A 144 0.82 -12.49 -15.31
CA GLY A 144 0.64 -11.39 -14.38
C GLY A 144 -0.78 -11.36 -13.83
N ILE A 145 -0.94 -10.70 -12.68
CA ILE A 145 -2.25 -10.50 -12.02
C ILE A 145 -3.21 -9.73 -12.95
N GLY A 146 -2.65 -8.93 -13.87
CA GLY A 146 -3.43 -8.09 -14.77
C GLY A 146 -3.93 -6.82 -14.06
N SER A 147 -4.69 -6.03 -14.82
CA SER A 147 -5.34 -4.83 -14.29
C SER A 147 -6.76 -5.19 -13.86
N ASP A 148 -6.94 -5.59 -12.58
CA ASP A 148 -8.26 -5.80 -12.01
C ASP A 148 -8.91 -4.44 -11.70
N ILE A 149 -9.44 -3.79 -12.76
CA ILE A 149 -10.03 -2.44 -12.77
C ILE A 149 -11.39 -2.51 -13.47
N LYS A 150 -12.42 -1.96 -12.83
CA LYS A 150 -13.80 -1.95 -13.35
C LYS A 150 -14.00 -0.85 -14.41
N ALA A 151 -13.28 0.26 -14.28
CA ALA A 151 -13.35 1.38 -15.19
C ALA A 151 -12.85 0.98 -16.60
N PRO A 152 -13.65 1.15 -17.67
CA PRO A 152 -13.26 0.73 -19.01
C PRO A 152 -12.08 1.56 -19.55
N GLY A 153 -11.12 0.88 -20.18
CA GLY A 153 -9.96 1.52 -20.83
C GLY A 153 -8.84 1.97 -19.88
N VAL A 154 -9.02 1.83 -18.57
CA VAL A 154 -7.96 2.12 -17.58
C VAL A 154 -7.08 0.89 -17.42
N LYS A 155 -5.76 1.11 -17.37
CA LYS A 155 -4.78 0.03 -17.17
C LYS A 155 -3.73 0.43 -16.14
N GLU A 156 -3.37 -0.53 -15.31
CA GLU A 156 -2.22 -0.42 -14.42
C GLU A 156 -0.93 -0.67 -15.20
N LEU A 157 0.11 0.07 -14.88
CA LEU A 157 1.48 -0.21 -15.33
C LEU A 157 2.08 -1.28 -14.42
N ALA A 158 1.77 -2.53 -14.73
CA ALA A 158 2.22 -3.72 -14.02
C ALA A 158 2.89 -4.71 -14.99
N TYR A 159 3.59 -5.71 -14.46
CA TYR A 159 4.22 -6.74 -15.28
C TYR A 159 3.20 -7.72 -15.85
N GLU A 160 3.42 -8.13 -17.10
CA GLU A 160 2.60 -9.16 -17.78
C GLU A 160 2.89 -10.57 -17.26
N GLU A 161 4.02 -10.76 -16.58
CA GLU A 161 4.44 -12.01 -15.95
C GLU A 161 4.84 -11.79 -14.49
N THR A 162 4.49 -12.72 -13.62
CA THR A 162 4.87 -12.72 -12.20
C THR A 162 5.89 -13.80 -11.90
N PRO A 163 7.09 -13.47 -11.43
CA PRO A 163 8.05 -14.47 -10.94
C PRO A 163 7.49 -15.19 -9.71
N VAL A 164 7.45 -16.52 -9.73
CA VAL A 164 6.92 -17.32 -8.62
C VAL A 164 7.79 -17.19 -7.36
N ALA A 165 9.10 -17.00 -7.52
CA ALA A 165 9.98 -16.69 -6.40
C ALA A 165 9.51 -15.43 -5.65
N CYS A 166 9.15 -14.36 -6.38
CA CYS A 166 8.66 -13.11 -5.77
C CYS A 166 7.24 -13.25 -5.20
N LEU A 167 6.41 -14.14 -5.77
CA LEU A 167 5.11 -14.48 -5.18
C LEU A 167 5.29 -15.16 -3.80
N ARG A 168 6.33 -15.98 -3.62
CA ARG A 168 6.69 -16.54 -2.31
C ARG A 168 7.12 -15.44 -1.34
N GLU A 169 7.93 -14.50 -1.78
CA GLU A 169 8.40 -13.36 -0.98
C GLU A 169 7.22 -12.49 -0.48
N VAL A 170 6.28 -12.14 -1.35
CA VAL A 170 5.11 -11.36 -0.92
C VAL A 170 4.22 -12.16 0.04
N SER A 171 4.12 -13.48 -0.12
CA SER A 171 3.37 -14.37 0.79
C SER A 171 4.00 -14.42 2.17
N VAL A 172 5.34 -14.41 2.25
CA VAL A 172 6.07 -14.30 3.52
C VAL A 172 5.79 -12.94 4.18
N LEU A 173 5.87 -11.84 3.42
CA LEU A 173 5.56 -10.50 3.93
C LEU A 173 4.14 -10.43 4.52
N VAL A 174 3.14 -10.95 3.81
CA VAL A 174 1.74 -10.99 4.25
C VAL A 174 1.61 -11.77 5.55
N SER A 175 2.22 -12.96 5.64
CA SER A 175 2.16 -13.83 6.81
C SER A 175 2.82 -13.18 8.04
N LEU A 176 4.02 -12.62 7.87
CA LEU A 176 4.72 -11.93 8.95
C LEU A 176 3.93 -10.69 9.43
N THR A 177 3.33 -9.95 8.50
CA THR A 177 2.55 -8.75 8.83
C THR A 177 1.27 -9.12 9.58
N ARG A 178 0.57 -10.18 9.17
CA ARG A 178 -0.61 -10.70 9.88
C ARG A 178 -0.31 -10.95 11.36
N ASP A 179 0.82 -11.59 11.65
CA ASP A 179 1.19 -11.94 13.03
C ASP A 179 1.52 -10.68 13.88
N LEU A 180 1.77 -9.54 13.25
CA LEU A 180 2.06 -8.26 13.91
C LEU A 180 0.84 -7.32 14.03
N LEU A 181 -0.30 -7.62 13.41
CA LEU A 181 -1.47 -6.72 13.38
C LEU A 181 -1.90 -6.23 14.77
N HIS A 182 -1.80 -7.10 15.79
CA HIS A 182 -2.13 -6.76 17.18
C HIS A 182 -1.26 -5.66 17.80
N ARG A 183 -0.18 -5.25 17.14
CA ARG A 183 0.70 -4.15 17.58
C ARG A 183 0.26 -2.79 17.04
N ILE A 184 -0.66 -2.75 16.08
CA ILE A 184 -1.16 -1.50 15.50
C ILE A 184 -2.13 -0.87 16.49
N VAL A 185 -1.77 0.31 16.98
CA VAL A 185 -2.55 1.09 17.96
C VAL A 185 -2.93 2.47 17.42
N CYS A 186 -2.35 2.91 16.30
CA CYS A 186 -2.72 4.18 15.68
C CYS A 186 -4.09 4.08 14.99
N PRO A 187 -4.82 5.22 14.82
CA PRO A 187 -6.06 5.26 14.04
C PRO A 187 -5.91 4.63 12.65
N ALA A 188 -6.91 3.90 12.20
CA ALA A 188 -6.87 3.16 10.95
C ALA A 188 -8.17 3.29 10.14
N LEU A 189 -8.05 3.60 8.84
CA LEU A 189 -9.12 3.56 7.86
C LEU A 189 -8.85 2.42 6.88
N VAL A 190 -9.43 1.25 7.08
CA VAL A 190 -9.29 0.10 6.19
C VAL A 190 -10.22 0.27 5.00
N ILE A 191 -9.70 0.13 3.78
CA ILE A 191 -10.46 0.35 2.53
C ILE A 191 -10.42 -0.92 1.69
N GLN A 192 -11.60 -1.41 1.26
CA GLN A 192 -11.69 -2.66 0.50
C GLN A 192 -12.82 -2.59 -0.54
N ALA A 193 -12.54 -3.03 -1.76
CA ALA A 193 -13.58 -3.24 -2.78
C ALA A 193 -14.35 -4.54 -2.48
N ARG A 194 -15.69 -4.50 -2.65
CA ARG A 194 -16.52 -5.70 -2.46
C ARG A 194 -16.29 -6.74 -3.55
N GLU A 195 -16.01 -6.27 -4.76
CA GLU A 195 -15.76 -7.08 -5.96
C GLU A 195 -14.25 -7.13 -6.29
N ASP A 196 -13.42 -7.38 -5.26
CA ASP A 196 -11.97 -7.57 -5.43
C ASP A 196 -11.69 -9.03 -5.83
N HIS A 197 -11.09 -9.25 -7.01
CA HIS A 197 -10.81 -10.59 -7.54
C HIS A 197 -9.38 -11.07 -7.24
N VAL A 198 -8.54 -10.21 -6.62
CA VAL A 198 -7.14 -10.50 -6.30
C VAL A 198 -6.94 -10.74 -4.81
N VAL A 199 -7.52 -9.88 -3.97
CA VAL A 199 -7.44 -9.99 -2.50
C VAL A 199 -8.83 -10.25 -1.94
N PRO A 200 -9.10 -11.43 -1.37
CA PRO A 200 -10.41 -11.75 -0.80
C PRO A 200 -10.86 -10.68 0.19
N ALA A 201 -12.07 -10.15 0.00
CA ALA A 201 -12.60 -9.03 0.78
C ALA A 201 -12.65 -9.29 2.30
N VAL A 202 -12.65 -10.55 2.72
CA VAL A 202 -12.58 -10.96 4.13
C VAL A 202 -11.28 -10.50 4.83
N ASN A 203 -10.18 -10.23 4.08
CA ASN A 203 -8.95 -9.67 4.65
C ASN A 203 -9.20 -8.34 5.38
N ALA A 204 -10.09 -7.49 4.87
CA ALA A 204 -10.44 -6.24 5.55
C ALA A 204 -11.05 -6.49 6.94
N SER A 205 -11.93 -7.47 7.07
CA SER A 205 -12.52 -7.85 8.36
C SER A 205 -11.47 -8.44 9.30
N GLN A 206 -10.52 -9.23 8.78
CA GLN A 206 -9.41 -9.75 9.58
C GLN A 206 -8.52 -8.64 10.13
N ILE A 207 -8.18 -7.63 9.31
CA ILE A 207 -7.41 -6.47 9.74
C ILE A 207 -8.15 -5.72 10.86
N VAL A 208 -9.42 -5.36 10.63
CA VAL A 208 -10.24 -4.61 11.59
C VAL A 208 -10.35 -5.33 12.94
N ASN A 209 -10.48 -6.66 12.93
CA ASN A 209 -10.61 -7.45 14.15
C ASN A 209 -9.28 -7.71 14.88
N ALA A 210 -8.14 -7.58 14.19
CA ALA A 210 -6.82 -7.92 14.75
C ALA A 210 -6.06 -6.72 15.29
N ILE A 211 -6.29 -5.52 14.77
CA ILE A 211 -5.62 -4.30 15.25
C ILE A 211 -6.20 -3.83 16.58
N ARG A 212 -5.39 -3.13 17.38
CA ARG A 212 -5.75 -2.67 18.74
C ARG A 212 -5.90 -1.15 18.81
N SER A 213 -6.26 -0.53 17.72
CA SER A 213 -6.57 0.90 17.69
C SER A 213 -7.96 1.17 18.28
N ASP A 214 -8.10 2.31 18.98
CA ASP A 214 -9.40 2.79 19.49
C ASP A 214 -10.26 3.45 18.39
N ASP A 215 -9.66 3.86 17.24
CA ASP A 215 -10.37 4.42 16.07
C ASP A 215 -10.08 3.55 14.84
N VAL A 216 -10.97 2.60 14.58
CA VAL A 216 -10.93 1.70 13.42
C VAL A 216 -12.15 1.91 12.56
N ARG A 217 -11.92 2.32 11.32
CA ARG A 217 -12.97 2.56 10.33
C ARG A 217 -12.82 1.62 9.14
N LEU A 218 -13.93 1.15 8.59
CA LEU A 218 -13.96 0.31 7.39
C LEU A 218 -14.77 1.01 6.29
N LEU A 219 -14.15 1.22 5.15
CA LEU A 219 -14.78 1.74 3.94
C LEU A 219 -14.89 0.64 2.89
N TRP A 220 -16.14 0.28 2.56
CA TRP A 220 -16.45 -0.60 1.44
C TRP A 220 -16.62 0.21 0.16
N LEU A 221 -15.88 -0.19 -0.90
CA LEU A 221 -16.05 0.35 -2.24
C LEU A 221 -17.02 -0.53 -3.03
N ASN A 222 -17.99 0.09 -3.69
CA ASN A 222 -19.06 -0.64 -4.40
C ASN A 222 -18.93 -0.56 -5.92
N ASN A 223 -18.01 0.25 -6.45
CA ASN A 223 -17.89 0.48 -7.88
C ASN A 223 -16.45 0.34 -8.38
N SER A 224 -15.63 -0.42 -7.67
CA SER A 224 -14.24 -0.68 -8.03
C SER A 224 -13.89 -2.15 -7.82
N TYR A 225 -12.85 -2.61 -8.53
CA TYR A 225 -12.17 -3.87 -8.32
C TYR A 225 -10.89 -3.67 -7.49
N HIS A 226 -9.90 -4.57 -7.62
CA HIS A 226 -8.69 -4.57 -6.77
C HIS A 226 -7.87 -3.27 -6.85
N VAL A 227 -7.58 -2.79 -8.07
CA VAL A 227 -6.74 -1.59 -8.27
C VAL A 227 -7.58 -0.32 -8.09
N ALA A 228 -8.24 -0.22 -6.94
CA ALA A 228 -9.24 0.80 -6.65
C ALA A 228 -8.72 2.24 -6.73
N THR A 229 -7.41 2.44 -6.59
CA THR A 229 -6.75 3.75 -6.70
C THR A 229 -6.71 4.31 -8.12
N LEU A 230 -7.00 3.49 -9.14
CA LEU A 230 -7.15 3.88 -10.55
C LEU A 230 -8.60 3.74 -11.04
N ASP A 231 -9.47 3.17 -10.20
CA ASP A 231 -10.82 2.77 -10.60
C ASP A 231 -11.87 3.86 -10.30
N ASN A 232 -13.14 3.52 -10.48
CA ASN A 232 -14.27 4.44 -10.36
C ASN A 232 -14.39 5.12 -8.99
N ASP A 233 -14.00 4.48 -7.90
CA ASP A 233 -14.06 5.03 -6.54
C ASP A 233 -12.79 5.80 -6.13
N LYS A 234 -11.84 6.06 -7.03
CA LYS A 234 -10.57 6.74 -6.70
C LYS A 234 -10.74 8.09 -6.02
N ASP A 235 -11.68 8.90 -6.48
CA ASP A 235 -11.97 10.21 -5.87
C ASP A 235 -12.55 10.06 -4.46
N LEU A 236 -13.42 9.07 -4.24
CA LEU A 236 -13.93 8.72 -2.92
C LEU A 236 -12.80 8.30 -1.98
N ILE A 237 -11.85 7.50 -2.46
CA ILE A 237 -10.67 7.08 -1.68
C ILE A 237 -9.86 8.31 -1.27
N ILE A 238 -9.55 9.21 -2.22
CA ILE A 238 -8.78 10.43 -1.94
C ILE A 238 -9.47 11.27 -0.86
N ASP A 239 -10.77 11.50 -0.99
CA ASP A 239 -11.53 12.34 -0.06
C ASP A 239 -11.63 11.70 1.33
N ARG A 240 -11.84 10.38 1.41
CA ARG A 240 -11.95 9.66 2.68
C ARG A 240 -10.61 9.55 3.40
N VAL A 241 -9.52 9.24 2.68
CA VAL A 241 -8.16 9.19 3.25
C VAL A 241 -7.73 10.57 3.73
N GLY A 242 -7.85 11.60 2.89
CA GLY A 242 -7.44 12.95 3.24
C GLY A 242 -8.28 13.55 4.37
N GLY A 243 -9.61 13.33 4.35
CA GLY A 243 -10.51 13.73 5.44
C GLY A 243 -10.16 13.06 6.76
N PHE A 244 -9.95 11.74 6.76
CA PHE A 244 -9.56 10.97 7.93
C PHE A 244 -8.23 11.45 8.52
N PHE A 245 -7.20 11.63 7.72
CA PHE A 245 -5.91 12.15 8.18
C PHE A 245 -6.04 13.58 8.74
N SER A 246 -6.86 14.41 8.12
CA SER A 246 -7.15 15.77 8.63
C SER A 246 -7.86 15.76 9.99
N GLU A 247 -8.75 14.81 10.23
CA GLU A 247 -9.41 14.62 11.53
C GLU A 247 -8.40 14.21 12.60
N VAL A 248 -7.48 13.27 12.28
CA VAL A 248 -6.43 12.83 13.22
C VAL A 248 -5.50 13.99 13.58
N VAL A 249 -5.09 14.83 12.60
CA VAL A 249 -4.28 16.03 12.87
C VAL A 249 -5.00 16.99 13.82
N LYS A 250 -6.30 17.23 13.63
CA LYS A 250 -7.10 18.13 14.48
C LYS A 250 -7.27 17.59 15.91
N ALA A 251 -7.35 16.27 16.06
CA ALA A 251 -7.49 15.62 17.36
C ALA A 251 -6.17 15.47 18.13
N ALA A 252 -5.03 15.60 17.43
CA ALA A 252 -3.70 15.44 18.05
C ALA A 252 -3.42 16.59 19.03
N PRO A 253 -2.91 16.29 20.25
CA PRO A 253 -2.50 17.34 21.19
C PRO A 253 -1.41 18.22 20.58
N ALA A 254 -1.48 19.54 20.83
CA ALA A 254 -0.44 20.47 20.44
C ALA A 254 0.87 20.05 21.15
N GLY A 255 1.84 19.47 20.41
CA GLY A 255 3.12 19.06 20.99
C GLY A 255 3.69 17.71 20.56
N ARG A 256 3.00 16.92 19.75
CA ARG A 256 3.60 15.70 19.16
C ARG A 256 4.58 16.11 18.05
N ARG A 257 5.87 15.80 18.27
CA ARG A 257 7.03 16.08 17.43
C ARG A 257 7.27 17.55 17.10
N ALA A 258 8.25 18.17 17.77
CA ALA A 258 8.98 19.27 17.15
C ALA A 258 9.80 18.65 16.01
N ALA A 259 9.72 19.19 14.80
CA ALA A 259 10.69 18.87 13.75
C ALA A 259 12.09 19.19 14.32
N ALA A 260 12.97 18.20 14.37
CA ALA A 260 14.34 18.34 14.81
C ALA A 260 15.16 19.08 13.76
#